data_e6d955b87cf31527bf619aaa1ed3b19c
#
_entry.id   e6d955b87cf31527bf619aaa1ed3b19c
#
_cell.length_a   1.000
_cell.length_b   1.000
_cell.length_c   1.000
_cell.angle_alpha   90.00
_cell.angle_beta   90.00
_cell.angle_gamma   90.00
#
_symmetry.space_group_name_H-M   'P 1'
#
loop_
_entity.id
_entity.type
_entity.pdbx_description
1 polymer ?
#
loop_
_entity_poly.entity_id
_entity_poly.type
_entity_poly.pdbx_seq_one_letter_code
_entity_poly.pdbx_strand_id
1 'polypeptide(L)'
;MEFKKNDRLVDSPSAAYIYRIQCPNLWDCIGTNIIRQVIRASQAKNMYRTFSEYVGERVILTGGIRYHLFPSPQKVLETPDSTYQRMGMSFKRDALKNAARFILEHADRLEKIQALDLLDELMKIHRVGSWTAQATVADYTNELAISLW
;
A
#
# COMPACT_ATOMS: atom_id res chain seq x y z
N MET A 1 22.31 -6.67 10.89
CA MET A 1 22.21 -6.13 12.26
C MET A 1 21.89 -7.29 13.18
N GLU A 2 22.87 -7.76 13.96
CA GLU A 2 22.62 -8.79 14.96
C GLU A 2 21.81 -8.15 16.10
N PHE A 3 20.66 -8.70 16.39
CA PHE A 3 19.91 -8.32 17.59
C PHE A 3 20.78 -8.62 18.82
N LYS A 4 21.08 -7.60 19.61
CA LYS A 4 21.85 -7.79 20.84
C LYS A 4 21.09 -8.75 21.76
N LYS A 5 21.78 -9.75 22.27
CA LYS A 5 21.32 -10.83 23.15
C LYS A 5 20.59 -10.39 24.46
N ASN A 6 20.39 -9.08 24.63
CA ASN A 6 19.74 -8.48 25.79
C ASN A 6 18.43 -7.74 25.43
N ASP A 7 17.86 -7.96 24.25
CA ASP A 7 16.57 -7.38 23.91
C ASP A 7 15.47 -8.24 24.54
N ARG A 8 14.75 -7.69 25.53
CA ARG A 8 13.70 -8.40 26.27
C ARG A 8 12.58 -8.95 25.37
N LEU A 9 12.48 -8.47 24.15
CA LEU A 9 11.51 -8.96 23.15
C LEU A 9 11.96 -10.29 22.54
N VAL A 10 13.28 -10.58 22.49
CA VAL A 10 13.81 -11.81 21.92
C VAL A 10 13.62 -13.00 22.87
N ASP A 11 13.61 -12.76 24.17
CA ASP A 11 13.43 -13.80 25.20
C ASP A 11 11.96 -14.08 25.54
N SER A 12 11.01 -13.35 24.93
CA SER A 12 9.59 -13.60 25.14
C SER A 12 9.13 -14.79 24.28
N PRO A 13 8.49 -15.82 24.87
CA PRO A 13 7.91 -16.92 24.09
C PRO A 13 6.92 -16.47 23.03
N SER A 14 6.28 -15.30 23.21
CA SER A 14 5.39 -14.69 22.23
C SER A 14 6.13 -14.02 21.07
N ALA A 15 7.41 -13.66 21.20
CA ALA A 15 8.21 -13.09 20.13
C ALA A 15 8.57 -14.12 19.03
N ALA A 16 8.54 -15.41 19.38
CA ALA A 16 8.81 -16.50 18.43
C ALA A 16 7.72 -16.71 17.38
N TYR A 17 6.55 -16.07 17.54
CA TYR A 17 5.36 -16.29 16.70
C TYR A 17 4.70 -14.98 16.23
N ILE A 18 5.51 -13.99 15.84
CA ILE A 18 4.96 -12.77 15.21
C ILE A 18 4.62 -13.10 13.76
N TYR A 19 3.35 -13.28 13.48
CA TYR A 19 2.84 -13.43 12.12
C TYR A 19 2.54 -12.06 11.54
N ARG A 20 3.13 -11.77 10.38
CA ARG A 20 2.79 -10.59 9.59
C ARG A 20 2.00 -11.05 8.37
N ILE A 21 0.85 -10.43 8.15
CA ILE A 21 0.06 -10.67 6.94
C ILE A 21 0.71 -9.92 5.80
N GLN A 22 1.19 -10.67 4.81
CA GLN A 22 1.70 -10.10 3.57
C GLN A 22 0.54 -9.55 2.73
N CYS A 23 0.75 -8.40 2.11
CA CYS A 23 -0.21 -7.85 1.18
C CYS A 23 -0.24 -8.68 -0.12
N PRO A 24 -1.41 -9.11 -0.60
CA PRO A 24 -1.49 -10.11 -1.69
C PRO A 24 -1.09 -9.56 -3.05
N ASN A 25 -1.17 -8.25 -3.27
CA ASN A 25 -0.78 -7.64 -4.53
C ASN A 25 -0.08 -6.29 -4.35
N LEU A 26 0.80 -5.96 -5.28
CA LEU A 26 1.61 -4.75 -5.23
C LEU A 26 0.78 -3.48 -5.30
N TRP A 27 -0.29 -3.48 -6.10
CA TRP A 27 -1.15 -2.30 -6.25
C TRP A 27 -1.85 -1.92 -4.95
N ASP A 28 -2.43 -2.86 -4.25
CA ASP A 28 -3.09 -2.59 -2.96
C ASP A 28 -2.08 -2.10 -1.92
N CYS A 29 -0.87 -2.64 -1.93
CA CYS A 29 0.22 -2.18 -1.08
C CYS A 29 0.57 -0.72 -1.32
N ILE A 30 0.92 -0.36 -2.55
CA ILE A 30 1.35 1.00 -2.86
C ILE A 30 0.22 2.01 -2.68
N GLY A 31 -0.99 1.66 -3.11
CA GLY A 31 -2.18 2.51 -2.95
C GLY A 31 -2.48 2.82 -1.49
N THR A 32 -2.43 1.78 -0.63
CA THR A 32 -2.61 1.92 0.82
C THR A 32 -1.52 2.80 1.43
N ASN A 33 -0.26 2.61 1.05
CA ASN A 33 0.86 3.39 1.59
C ASN A 33 0.85 4.84 1.07
N ILE A 34 0.37 5.11 -0.14
CA ILE A 34 0.11 6.48 -0.62
C ILE A 34 -0.97 7.16 0.24
N ILE A 35 -2.05 6.46 0.56
CA ILE A 35 -3.10 7.02 1.44
C ILE A 35 -2.53 7.36 2.82
N ARG A 36 -1.64 6.52 3.36
CA ARG A 36 -1.02 6.70 4.68
C ARG A 36 0.00 7.84 4.77
N GLN A 37 0.49 8.36 3.64
CA GLN A 37 1.46 9.46 3.64
C GLN A 37 0.95 10.66 4.46
N VAL A 38 1.78 11.17 5.38
CA VAL A 38 1.61 12.46 6.07
C VAL A 38 0.28 12.64 6.83
N ILE A 39 -0.43 11.55 7.16
CA ILE A 39 -1.67 11.62 7.93
C ILE A 39 -1.69 10.59 9.07
N ARG A 40 -2.57 10.80 10.05
CA ARG A 40 -2.75 9.87 11.17
C ARG A 40 -3.42 8.57 10.70
N ALA A 41 -3.12 7.47 11.37
CA ALA A 41 -3.67 6.14 11.05
C ALA A 41 -5.20 6.11 10.97
N SER A 42 -5.90 6.81 11.88
CA SER A 42 -7.37 6.91 11.86
C SER A 42 -7.90 7.62 10.63
N GLN A 43 -7.23 8.69 10.19
CA GLN A 43 -7.55 9.41 8.95
C GLN A 43 -7.30 8.54 7.72
N ALA A 44 -6.16 7.83 7.69
CA ALA A 44 -5.83 6.90 6.59
C ALA A 44 -6.88 5.80 6.46
N LYS A 45 -7.32 5.20 7.58
CA LYS A 45 -8.37 4.17 7.60
C LYS A 45 -9.69 4.69 7.03
N ASN A 46 -10.11 5.89 7.44
CA ASN A 46 -11.35 6.50 6.95
C ASN A 46 -11.23 6.83 5.45
N MET A 47 -10.09 7.38 5.03
CA MET A 47 -9.84 7.74 3.64
C MET A 47 -9.82 6.50 2.74
N TYR A 48 -9.16 5.42 3.16
CA TYR A 48 -9.16 4.13 2.46
C TYR A 48 -10.59 3.61 2.27
N ARG A 49 -11.39 3.60 3.34
CA ARG A 49 -12.78 3.15 3.28
C ARG A 49 -13.61 4.00 2.33
N THR A 50 -13.55 5.33 2.48
CA THR A 50 -14.27 6.26 1.60
C THR A 50 -13.88 6.06 0.14
N PHE A 51 -12.60 5.89 -0.15
CA PHE A 51 -12.12 5.67 -1.51
C PHE A 51 -12.64 4.35 -2.09
N SER A 52 -12.59 3.27 -1.31
CA SER A 52 -13.15 1.97 -1.72
C SER A 52 -14.67 2.04 -1.94
N GLU A 53 -15.42 2.72 -1.08
CA GLU A 53 -16.87 2.87 -1.20
C GLU A 53 -17.30 3.71 -2.42
N TYR A 54 -16.55 4.77 -2.76
CA TYR A 54 -16.90 5.68 -3.86
C TYR A 54 -16.43 5.21 -5.24
N VAL A 55 -15.29 4.52 -5.29
CA VAL A 55 -14.59 4.20 -6.55
C VAL A 55 -14.42 2.71 -6.76
N GLY A 56 -14.30 1.96 -5.66
CA GLY A 56 -14.05 0.52 -5.69
C GLY A 56 -15.24 -0.31 -6.14
N GLU A 57 -14.95 -1.53 -6.53
CA GLU A 57 -15.97 -2.50 -6.90
C GLU A 57 -16.67 -3.07 -5.67
N ARG A 58 -18.00 -3.14 -5.72
CA ARG A 58 -18.80 -3.77 -4.68
C ARG A 58 -18.87 -5.27 -4.92
N VAL A 59 -18.46 -6.06 -3.93
CA VAL A 59 -18.57 -7.51 -3.93
C VAL A 59 -19.51 -7.96 -2.80
N ILE A 60 -20.16 -9.11 -3.01
CA ILE A 60 -20.99 -9.76 -2.01
C ILE A 60 -20.32 -11.09 -1.65
N LEU A 61 -19.87 -11.19 -0.40
CA LEU A 61 -19.27 -12.41 0.12
C LEU A 61 -20.33 -13.42 0.54
N THR A 62 -19.90 -14.66 0.78
CA THR A 62 -20.74 -15.72 1.34
C THR A 62 -21.42 -15.22 2.62
N GLY A 63 -22.73 -15.45 2.73
CA GLY A 63 -23.53 -14.91 3.86
C GLY A 63 -24.11 -13.51 3.63
N GLY A 64 -23.98 -12.94 2.42
CA GLY A 64 -24.61 -11.66 2.04
C GLY A 64 -23.86 -10.43 2.56
N ILE A 65 -22.64 -10.58 3.08
CA ILE A 65 -21.82 -9.47 3.55
C ILE A 65 -21.37 -8.65 2.35
N ARG A 66 -21.69 -7.35 2.35
CA ARG A 66 -21.28 -6.40 1.31
C ARG A 66 -19.91 -5.82 1.65
N TYR A 67 -19.02 -5.85 0.66
CA TYR A 67 -17.67 -5.32 0.78
C TYR A 67 -17.32 -4.48 -0.45
N HIS A 68 -16.44 -3.50 -0.30
CA HIS A 68 -15.88 -2.74 -1.41
C HIS A 68 -14.39 -3.00 -1.50
N LEU A 69 -13.94 -3.46 -2.66
CA LEU A 69 -12.53 -3.66 -2.94
C LEU A 69 -11.82 -2.31 -3.08
N PHE A 70 -10.52 -2.30 -2.85
CA PHE A 70 -9.71 -1.14 -3.21
C PHE A 70 -9.83 -0.92 -4.73
N PRO A 71 -9.96 0.34 -5.21
CA PRO A 71 -10.15 0.61 -6.63
C PRO A 71 -8.99 0.09 -7.47
N SER A 72 -9.28 -0.58 -8.59
CA SER A 72 -8.23 -1.01 -9.53
C SER A 72 -7.46 0.19 -10.10
N PRO A 73 -6.22 -0.01 -10.62
CA PRO A 73 -5.46 1.06 -11.24
C PRO A 73 -6.23 1.78 -12.35
N GLN A 74 -6.98 1.03 -13.18
CA GLN A 74 -7.83 1.58 -14.24
C GLN A 74 -8.90 2.51 -13.68
N LYS A 75 -9.61 2.07 -12.63
CA LYS A 75 -10.65 2.88 -11.97
C LYS A 75 -10.08 4.17 -11.37
N VAL A 76 -8.88 4.10 -10.80
CA VAL A 76 -8.17 5.28 -10.28
C VAL A 76 -7.90 6.30 -11.39
N LEU A 77 -7.45 5.86 -12.56
CA LEU A 77 -7.17 6.74 -13.71
C LEU A 77 -8.45 7.35 -14.28
N GLU A 78 -9.52 6.58 -14.37
CA GLU A 78 -10.83 7.02 -14.88
C GLU A 78 -11.57 7.97 -13.92
N THR A 79 -11.19 7.97 -12.63
CA THR A 79 -11.88 8.77 -11.61
C THR A 79 -11.65 10.26 -11.84
N PRO A 80 -12.72 11.06 -12.00
CA PRO A 80 -12.64 12.50 -12.20
C PRO A 80 -12.06 13.23 -10.98
N ASP A 81 -11.37 14.34 -11.22
CA ASP A 81 -10.79 15.17 -10.17
C ASP A 81 -11.83 15.69 -9.17
N SER A 82 -13.04 16.00 -9.64
CA SER A 82 -14.17 16.40 -8.79
C SER A 82 -14.57 15.32 -7.78
N THR A 83 -14.38 14.05 -8.11
CA THR A 83 -14.62 12.93 -7.17
C THR A 83 -13.59 12.93 -6.05
N TYR A 84 -12.30 13.14 -6.36
CA TYR A 84 -11.27 13.29 -5.34
C TYR A 84 -11.52 14.49 -4.42
N GLN A 85 -12.03 15.60 -4.97
CA GLN A 85 -12.42 16.77 -4.18
C GLN A 85 -13.54 16.44 -3.20
N ARG A 86 -14.60 15.78 -3.66
CA ARG A 86 -15.74 15.38 -2.81
C ARG A 86 -15.34 14.45 -1.67
N MET A 87 -14.34 13.58 -1.90
CA MET A 87 -13.80 12.69 -0.88
C MET A 87 -12.76 13.33 0.04
N GLY A 88 -12.39 14.61 -0.17
CA GLY A 88 -11.30 15.25 0.56
C GLY A 88 -9.92 14.66 0.25
N MET A 89 -9.75 14.06 -0.94
CA MET A 89 -8.54 13.33 -1.35
C MET A 89 -7.74 14.02 -2.45
N SER A 90 -8.00 15.29 -2.75
CA SER A 90 -7.32 16.01 -3.84
C SER A 90 -5.79 15.95 -3.74
N PHE A 91 -5.25 15.99 -2.52
CA PHE A 91 -3.80 15.93 -2.28
C PHE A 91 -3.19 14.54 -2.49
N LYS A 92 -3.99 13.49 -2.58
CA LYS A 92 -3.58 12.10 -2.87
C LYS A 92 -3.73 11.73 -4.35
N ARG A 93 -4.54 12.46 -5.09
CA ARG A 93 -4.92 12.19 -6.48
C ARG A 93 -3.70 11.93 -7.38
N ASP A 94 -2.74 12.85 -7.38
CA ASP A 94 -1.61 12.77 -8.30
C ASP A 94 -0.71 11.57 -8.00
N ALA A 95 -0.42 11.31 -6.73
CA ALA A 95 0.36 10.14 -6.32
C ALA A 95 -0.33 8.83 -6.70
N LEU A 96 -1.65 8.73 -6.45
CA LEU A 96 -2.45 7.56 -6.81
C LEU A 96 -2.51 7.35 -8.33
N LYS A 97 -2.76 8.41 -9.12
CA LYS A 97 -2.80 8.31 -10.59
C LYS A 97 -1.44 7.98 -11.19
N ASN A 98 -0.35 8.54 -10.66
CA ASN A 98 1.00 8.22 -11.12
C ASN A 98 1.36 6.76 -10.82
N ALA A 99 1.07 6.30 -9.60
CA ALA A 99 1.29 4.90 -9.23
C ALA A 99 0.44 3.95 -10.07
N ALA A 100 -0.85 4.27 -10.29
CA ALA A 100 -1.74 3.46 -11.12
C ALA A 100 -1.22 3.30 -12.56
N ARG A 101 -0.77 4.41 -13.17
CA ARG A 101 -0.18 4.38 -14.52
C ARG A 101 1.08 3.53 -14.55
N PHE A 102 1.99 3.74 -13.61
CA PHE A 102 3.24 3.01 -13.53
C PHE A 102 3.03 1.51 -13.34
N ILE A 103 2.12 1.10 -12.45
CA ILE A 103 1.79 -0.31 -12.25
C ILE A 103 1.21 -0.95 -13.51
N LEU A 104 0.28 -0.28 -14.22
CA LEU A 104 -0.27 -0.80 -15.47
C LEU A 104 0.76 -0.98 -16.57
N GLU A 105 1.72 -0.08 -16.65
CA GLU A 105 2.77 -0.11 -17.68
C GLU A 105 3.84 -1.19 -17.39
N HIS A 106 4.02 -1.60 -16.13
CA HIS A 106 5.16 -2.41 -15.71
C HIS A 106 4.80 -3.66 -14.90
N ALA A 107 3.52 -4.03 -14.75
CA ALA A 107 3.04 -5.09 -13.86
C ALA A 107 3.85 -6.39 -14.00
N ASP A 108 3.97 -6.93 -15.21
CA ASP A 108 4.64 -8.21 -15.48
C ASP A 108 6.12 -8.25 -15.03
N ARG A 109 6.78 -7.09 -15.05
CA ARG A 109 8.18 -6.96 -14.63
C ARG A 109 8.27 -6.81 -13.11
N LEU A 110 7.41 -5.97 -12.53
CA LEU A 110 7.47 -5.64 -11.10
C LEU A 110 7.16 -6.83 -10.19
N GLU A 111 6.36 -7.78 -10.67
CA GLU A 111 6.05 -9.00 -9.90
C GLU A 111 7.20 -10.01 -9.86
N LYS A 112 8.21 -9.86 -10.72
CA LYS A 112 9.30 -10.83 -10.90
C LYS A 112 10.65 -10.36 -10.40
N ILE A 113 10.78 -9.09 -10.02
CA ILE A 113 12.06 -8.52 -9.60
C ILE A 113 12.28 -8.67 -8.09
N GLN A 114 13.55 -8.58 -7.68
CA GLN A 114 13.94 -8.67 -6.27
C GLN A 114 13.50 -7.42 -5.49
N ALA A 115 13.39 -7.53 -4.19
CA ALA A 115 12.88 -6.47 -3.31
C ALA A 115 13.66 -5.15 -3.42
N LEU A 116 14.99 -5.21 -3.54
CA LEU A 116 15.81 -3.99 -3.70
C LEU A 116 15.57 -3.32 -5.06
N ASP A 117 15.48 -4.10 -6.13
CA ASP A 117 15.17 -3.57 -7.46
C ASP A 117 13.74 -2.99 -7.51
N LEU A 118 12.79 -3.63 -6.80
CA LEU A 118 11.43 -3.13 -6.67
C LEU A 118 11.42 -1.78 -5.94
N LEU A 119 12.21 -1.62 -4.89
CA LEU A 119 12.34 -0.36 -4.18
C LEU A 119 12.80 0.76 -5.13
N ASP A 120 13.86 0.53 -5.90
CA ASP A 120 14.38 1.50 -6.86
C ASP A 120 13.37 1.85 -7.93
N GLU A 121 12.60 0.89 -8.41
CA GLU A 121 11.54 1.12 -9.39
C GLU A 121 10.40 1.98 -8.81
N LEU A 122 9.94 1.67 -7.61
CA LEU A 122 8.86 2.44 -6.97
C LEU A 122 9.27 3.89 -6.67
N MET A 123 10.54 4.14 -6.38
CA MET A 123 11.06 5.49 -6.16
C MET A 123 11.08 6.36 -7.43
N LYS A 124 10.97 5.78 -8.62
CA LYS A 124 10.82 6.53 -9.89
C LYS A 124 9.43 7.15 -10.06
N ILE A 125 8.45 6.68 -9.30
CA ILE A 125 7.07 7.17 -9.39
C ILE A 125 6.99 8.57 -8.78
N HIS A 126 6.57 9.55 -9.56
CA HIS A 126 6.41 10.91 -9.06
C HIS A 126 5.44 10.97 -7.87
N ARG A 127 5.83 11.62 -6.78
CA ARG A 127 5.14 11.70 -5.47
C ARG A 127 5.14 10.41 -4.63
N VAL A 128 5.91 9.41 -5.01
CA VAL A 128 6.24 8.27 -4.17
C VAL A 128 7.64 8.48 -3.62
N GLY A 129 7.73 8.86 -2.35
CA GLY A 129 9.01 9.04 -1.67
C GLY A 129 9.54 7.75 -1.05
N SER A 130 10.78 7.80 -0.52
CA SER A 130 11.48 6.66 0.07
C SER A 130 10.64 5.91 1.12
N TRP A 131 9.98 6.63 2.03
CA TRP A 131 9.11 6.00 3.04
C TRP A 131 7.99 5.16 2.40
N THR A 132 7.31 5.71 1.40
CA THR A 132 6.20 4.99 0.74
C THR A 132 6.70 3.77 -0.02
N ALA A 133 7.80 3.90 -0.73
CA ALA A 133 8.42 2.81 -1.47
C ALA A 133 8.90 1.69 -0.53
N GLN A 134 9.63 2.03 0.53
CA GLN A 134 10.11 1.09 1.55
C GLN A 134 8.95 0.36 2.26
N ALA A 135 7.93 1.11 2.72
CA ALA A 135 6.75 0.52 3.34
C ALA A 135 6.02 -0.43 2.38
N THR A 136 5.90 -0.05 1.10
CA THR A 136 5.27 -0.89 0.07
C THR A 136 6.04 -2.19 -0.15
N VAL A 137 7.36 -2.11 -0.33
CA VAL A 137 8.18 -3.32 -0.52
C VAL A 137 8.14 -4.22 0.70
N ALA A 138 8.26 -3.65 1.91
CA ALA A 138 8.19 -4.42 3.15
C ALA A 138 6.83 -5.11 3.35
N ASP A 139 5.71 -4.43 3.02
CA ASP A 139 4.37 -5.00 3.14
C ASP A 139 4.08 -6.05 2.05
N TYR A 140 4.66 -5.90 0.86
CA TYR A 140 4.45 -6.79 -0.28
C TYR A 140 5.37 -8.03 -0.25
N THR A 141 6.66 -7.85 0.04
CA THR A 141 7.65 -8.96 0.03
C THR A 141 7.82 -9.63 1.39
N ASN A 142 7.36 -8.97 2.46
CA ASN A 142 7.61 -9.33 3.86
C ASN A 142 9.10 -9.25 4.28
N GLU A 143 9.93 -8.56 3.50
CA GLU A 143 11.34 -8.30 3.80
C GLU A 143 11.49 -7.06 4.69
N LEU A 144 11.58 -7.27 6.01
CA LEU A 144 11.63 -6.20 7.01
C LEU A 144 12.93 -5.39 6.98
N ALA A 145 14.02 -5.96 6.49
CA ALA A 145 15.32 -5.28 6.42
C ALA A 145 15.29 -3.99 5.56
N ILE A 146 14.33 -3.88 4.64
CA ILE A 146 14.16 -2.72 3.74
C ILE A 146 13.52 -1.52 4.44
N SER A 147 12.78 -1.73 5.53
CA SER A 147 12.02 -0.67 6.21
C SER A 147 12.76 0.01 7.37
N LEU A 148 14.02 -0.33 7.63
CA LEU A 148 14.77 0.11 8.81
C LEU A 148 15.74 1.27 8.57
N TRP A 149 15.69 1.94 7.38
CA TRP A 149 16.61 3.05 7.02
C TRP A 149 15.88 4.31 6.65
#